data_4cd6e076604892b5e9b85752fa295609
#
_entry.id   4cd6e076604892b5e9b85752fa295609
#
_cell.length_a   1.000
_cell.length_b   1.000
_cell.length_c   1.000
_cell.angle_alpha   90.00
_cell.angle_beta   90.00
_cell.angle_gamma   90.00
#
_symmetry.space_group_name_H-M   'P 1'
#
loop_
_entity.id
_entity.type
_entity.pdbx_description
1 polymer ?
#
loop_
_entity_poly.entity_id
_entity_poly.type
_entity_poly.pdbx_seq_one_letter_code
_entity_poly.pdbx_strand_id
1 'polypeptide(L)'
;MDEQRRIISNGALAIHNGFIKAVGKTDEIDKEFPEAREVINAQDDVITPGFIDGHFHTTVQLARGLGDNTTLPVYLHERIYPVEASLSEEESYISAVCALIESVRHGTTCLCDPGAQKPEAVVRA
;
A
#
# COMPACT_ATOMS: atom_id res chain seq x y z
N MET A 1 2.32 -1.96 -14.63
CA MET A 1 3.04 -1.38 -15.80
C MET A 1 3.34 -2.50 -16.77
N ASP A 2 3.17 -2.24 -18.05
CA ASP A 2 3.50 -3.23 -19.07
C ASP A 2 5.01 -3.22 -19.40
N GLU A 3 5.44 -4.22 -20.18
CA GLU A 3 6.85 -4.35 -20.59
C GLU A 3 7.34 -3.15 -21.42
N GLN A 4 6.43 -2.50 -22.13
CA GLN A 4 6.73 -1.33 -22.96
C GLN A 4 6.75 -0.03 -22.16
N ARG A 5 6.37 -0.03 -20.88
CA ARG A 5 6.29 1.15 -19.99
C ARG A 5 5.48 2.29 -20.61
N ARG A 6 4.36 1.96 -21.28
CA ARG A 6 3.54 2.94 -21.97
C ARG A 6 2.91 3.94 -20.99
N ILE A 7 2.88 5.19 -21.42
CA ILE A 7 2.10 6.27 -20.80
C ILE A 7 0.97 6.59 -21.77
N ILE A 8 -0.27 6.49 -21.32
CA ILE A 8 -1.45 6.75 -22.14
C ILE A 8 -2.06 8.08 -21.69
N SER A 9 -1.76 9.16 -22.41
CA SER A 9 -2.39 10.44 -22.16
C SER A 9 -3.85 10.40 -22.60
N ASN A 10 -4.75 11.04 -21.85
CA ASN A 10 -6.22 10.91 -22.01
C ASN A 10 -6.61 9.44 -22.03
N GLY A 11 -6.07 8.69 -21.08
CA GLY A 11 -6.34 7.27 -20.93
C GLY A 11 -7.55 7.00 -20.07
N ALA A 12 -8.15 5.84 -20.30
CA ALA A 12 -9.19 5.28 -19.44
C ALA A 12 -8.93 3.79 -19.22
N LEU A 13 -9.55 3.25 -18.18
CA LEU A 13 -9.60 1.82 -17.96
C LEU A 13 -11.03 1.38 -17.61
N ALA A 14 -11.43 0.23 -18.11
CA ALA A 14 -12.69 -0.41 -17.77
C ALA A 14 -12.44 -1.53 -16.75
N ILE A 15 -13.27 -1.53 -15.69
CA ILE A 15 -13.21 -2.54 -14.62
C ILE A 15 -14.55 -3.28 -14.56
N HIS A 16 -14.51 -4.61 -14.47
CA HIS A 16 -15.68 -5.42 -14.24
C HIS A 16 -15.36 -6.56 -13.27
N ASN A 17 -16.17 -6.68 -12.21
CA ASN A 17 -15.99 -7.69 -11.16
C ASN A 17 -14.56 -7.71 -10.55
N GLY A 18 -13.97 -6.54 -10.29
CA GLY A 18 -12.63 -6.41 -9.71
C GLY A 18 -11.47 -6.65 -10.67
N PHE A 19 -11.73 -6.87 -11.97
CA PHE A 19 -10.70 -7.09 -12.98
C PHE A 19 -10.68 -5.97 -14.01
N ILE A 20 -9.47 -5.55 -14.40
CA ILE A 20 -9.27 -4.64 -15.51
C ILE A 20 -9.62 -5.39 -16.80
N LYS A 21 -10.59 -4.88 -17.57
CA LYS A 21 -11.04 -5.46 -18.85
C LYS A 21 -10.36 -4.82 -20.04
N ALA A 22 -10.15 -3.52 -19.98
CA ALA A 22 -9.47 -2.79 -21.04
C ALA A 22 -8.73 -1.59 -20.46
N VAL A 23 -7.67 -1.19 -21.14
CA VAL A 23 -6.89 0.03 -20.87
C VAL A 23 -6.53 0.65 -22.22
N GLY A 24 -6.91 1.89 -22.46
CA GLY A 24 -6.69 2.54 -23.75
C GLY A 24 -6.97 4.03 -23.70
N LYS A 25 -7.21 4.62 -24.85
CA LYS A 25 -7.69 5.99 -24.96
C LYS A 25 -9.14 6.09 -24.49
N THR A 26 -9.51 7.18 -23.86
CA THR A 26 -10.85 7.40 -23.33
C THR A 26 -11.94 7.17 -24.38
N ASP A 27 -11.77 7.73 -25.58
CA ASP A 27 -12.75 7.59 -26.65
C ASP A 27 -12.88 6.16 -27.22
N GLU A 28 -11.87 5.33 -27.08
CA GLU A 28 -11.90 3.90 -27.41
C GLU A 28 -12.65 3.11 -26.34
N ILE A 29 -12.32 3.36 -25.07
CA ILE A 29 -12.93 2.69 -23.92
C ILE A 29 -14.41 3.06 -23.81
N ASP A 30 -14.78 4.32 -23.99
CA ASP A 30 -16.18 4.77 -23.94
C ASP A 30 -17.03 4.14 -25.05
N LYS A 31 -16.46 3.91 -26.23
CA LYS A 31 -17.16 3.21 -27.34
C LYS A 31 -17.34 1.73 -27.05
N GLU A 32 -16.36 1.10 -26.43
CA GLU A 32 -16.41 -0.33 -26.12
C GLU A 32 -17.30 -0.63 -24.90
N PHE A 33 -17.38 0.29 -23.95
CA PHE A 33 -18.15 0.14 -22.70
C PHE A 33 -19.15 1.29 -22.47
N PRO A 34 -20.11 1.53 -23.38
CA PRO A 34 -21.01 2.70 -23.33
C PRO A 34 -21.98 2.68 -22.15
N GLU A 35 -22.21 1.51 -21.55
CA GLU A 35 -23.17 1.33 -20.43
C GLU A 35 -22.45 1.09 -19.10
N ALA A 36 -21.36 1.81 -18.84
CA ALA A 36 -20.71 1.74 -17.54
C ALA A 36 -21.67 2.21 -16.42
N ARG A 37 -21.81 1.38 -15.37
CA ARG A 37 -22.68 1.71 -14.24
C ARG A 37 -22.19 2.94 -13.47
N GLU A 38 -20.90 3.14 -13.43
CA GLU A 38 -20.24 4.25 -12.74
C GLU A 38 -19.04 4.70 -13.57
N VAL A 39 -18.89 6.01 -13.70
CA VAL A 39 -17.74 6.63 -14.36
C VAL A 39 -17.06 7.56 -13.37
N ILE A 40 -15.79 7.28 -13.06
CA ILE A 40 -14.95 8.13 -12.24
C ILE A 40 -14.17 9.06 -13.15
N ASN A 41 -14.43 10.36 -13.05
CA ASN A 41 -13.66 11.35 -13.78
C ASN A 41 -12.29 11.53 -13.10
N ALA A 42 -11.25 11.11 -13.80
CA ALA A 42 -9.84 11.24 -13.39
C ALA A 42 -9.08 12.26 -14.24
N GLN A 43 -9.79 13.26 -14.79
CA GLN A 43 -9.16 14.35 -15.53
C GLN A 43 -8.17 15.06 -14.60
N ASP A 44 -6.97 15.30 -15.09
CA ASP A 44 -5.84 15.87 -14.35
C ASP A 44 -5.19 14.95 -13.29
N ASP A 45 -5.66 13.71 -13.19
CA ASP A 45 -5.08 12.69 -12.32
C ASP A 45 -4.16 11.72 -13.08
N VAL A 46 -3.41 10.93 -12.32
CA VAL A 46 -2.60 9.82 -12.86
C VAL A 46 -3.09 8.50 -12.28
N ILE A 47 -3.48 7.58 -13.17
CA ILE A 47 -3.86 6.22 -12.76
C ILE A 47 -2.64 5.32 -12.88
N THR A 48 -2.26 4.70 -11.79
CA THR A 48 -1.14 3.75 -11.71
C THR A 48 -1.63 2.41 -11.14
N PRO A 49 -0.91 1.30 -11.38
CA PRO A 49 -1.03 0.12 -10.53
C PRO A 49 -0.79 0.48 -9.06
N GLY A 50 -1.38 -0.27 -8.15
CA GLY A 50 -1.10 -0.12 -6.72
C GLY A 50 0.41 -0.25 -6.44
N PHE A 51 0.90 0.52 -5.47
CA PHE A 51 2.31 0.48 -5.11
C PHE A 51 2.67 -0.82 -4.38
N ILE A 52 3.90 -1.26 -4.58
CA ILE A 52 4.49 -2.39 -3.89
C ILE A 52 5.58 -1.84 -2.97
N ASP A 53 5.41 -2.01 -1.67
CA ASP A 53 6.43 -1.69 -0.68
C ASP A 53 7.25 -2.95 -0.39
N GLY A 54 8.50 -2.94 -0.81
CA GLY A 54 9.41 -4.08 -0.68
C GLY A 54 10.05 -4.24 0.69
N HIS A 55 9.84 -3.31 1.63
CA HIS A 55 10.42 -3.37 2.97
C HIS A 55 9.65 -2.48 3.94
N PHE A 56 8.69 -3.04 4.66
CA PHE A 56 7.83 -2.29 5.57
C PHE A 56 7.59 -3.05 6.88
N HIS A 57 8.03 -2.48 8.00
CA HIS A 57 7.81 -3.04 9.33
C HIS A 57 6.46 -2.63 9.89
N THR A 58 5.49 -3.52 9.89
CA THR A 58 4.11 -3.22 10.28
C THR A 58 3.92 -3.05 11.78
N THR A 59 4.64 -3.81 12.61
CA THR A 59 4.43 -3.85 14.06
C THR A 59 5.03 -2.68 14.82
N VAL A 60 5.85 -1.85 14.19
CA VAL A 60 6.53 -0.72 14.85
C VAL A 60 5.83 0.63 14.64
N GLN A 61 4.63 0.65 14.10
CA GLN A 61 3.88 1.89 13.84
C GLN A 61 3.61 2.70 15.12
N LEU A 62 3.39 2.03 16.25
CA LEU A 62 3.20 2.67 17.55
C LEU A 62 4.50 3.29 18.12
N ALA A 63 5.65 2.94 17.56
CA ALA A 63 6.97 3.48 17.93
C ALA A 63 7.38 4.70 17.09
N ARG A 64 6.48 5.26 16.30
CA ARG A 64 6.74 6.42 15.42
C ARG A 64 7.36 7.57 16.21
N GLY A 65 8.46 8.13 15.69
CA GLY A 65 9.19 9.25 16.30
C GLY A 65 10.22 8.85 17.35
N LEU A 66 10.24 7.62 17.85
CA LEU A 66 11.21 7.20 18.88
C LEU A 66 12.65 7.13 18.36
N GLY A 67 12.83 7.03 17.05
CA GLY A 67 14.14 6.93 16.42
C GLY A 67 14.67 8.21 15.82
N ASP A 68 13.96 9.33 15.97
CA ASP A 68 14.35 10.58 15.36
C ASP A 68 15.71 11.07 15.88
N ASN A 69 16.56 11.53 14.95
CA ASN A 69 17.89 12.08 15.23
C ASN A 69 18.85 11.09 15.92
N THR A 70 18.69 9.79 15.71
CA THR A 70 19.60 8.76 16.23
C THR A 70 20.39 8.06 15.11
N THR A 71 21.51 7.43 15.47
CA THR A 71 22.21 6.54 14.55
C THR A 71 21.48 5.20 14.45
N LEU A 72 21.67 4.47 13.35
CA LEU A 72 21.01 3.17 13.13
C LEU A 72 21.21 2.16 14.27
N PRO A 73 22.42 1.98 14.85
CA PRO A 73 22.59 1.07 15.99
C PRO A 73 21.77 1.49 17.22
N VAL A 74 21.76 2.77 17.56
CA VAL A 74 20.96 3.31 18.68
C VAL A 74 19.47 3.15 18.38
N TYR A 75 19.03 3.48 17.16
CA TYR A 75 17.66 3.29 16.71
C TYR A 75 17.19 1.85 16.92
N LEU A 76 17.94 0.87 16.42
CA LEU A 76 17.55 -0.53 16.49
C LEU A 76 17.63 -1.06 17.93
N HIS A 77 18.80 -0.95 18.59
CA HIS A 77 19.06 -1.67 19.84
C HIS A 77 18.50 -0.97 21.07
N GLU A 78 18.43 0.37 21.08
CA GLU A 78 17.99 1.13 22.25
C GLU A 78 16.56 1.64 22.15
N ARG A 79 15.94 1.63 20.95
CA ARG A 79 14.60 2.16 20.73
C ARG A 79 13.63 1.10 20.22
N ILE A 80 13.86 0.57 19.03
CA ILE A 80 12.87 -0.26 18.33
C ILE A 80 12.77 -1.68 18.90
N TYR A 81 13.88 -2.39 19.02
CA TYR A 81 13.85 -3.76 19.53
C TYR A 81 13.27 -3.89 20.95
N PRO A 82 13.62 -2.99 21.92
CA PRO A 82 12.97 -3.02 23.23
C PRO A 82 11.46 -2.77 23.17
N VAL A 83 11.00 -1.82 22.34
CA VAL A 83 9.57 -1.56 22.16
C VAL A 83 8.88 -2.77 21.56
N GLU A 84 9.39 -3.27 20.45
CA GLU A 84 8.81 -4.42 19.76
C GLU A 84 8.75 -5.68 20.66
N ALA A 85 9.79 -5.91 21.45
CA ALA A 85 9.80 -6.99 22.43
C ALA A 85 8.76 -6.82 23.56
N SER A 86 8.44 -5.59 23.93
CA SER A 86 7.49 -5.27 24.99
C SER A 86 6.03 -5.32 24.56
N LEU A 87 5.74 -5.19 23.26
CA LEU A 87 4.37 -5.23 22.75
C LEU A 87 3.74 -6.60 22.99
N SER A 88 2.51 -6.61 23.47
CA SER A 88 1.66 -7.79 23.46
C SER A 88 1.27 -8.17 22.03
N GLU A 89 0.68 -9.34 21.83
CA GLU A 89 0.16 -9.76 20.53
C GLU A 89 -0.95 -8.82 20.04
N GLU A 90 -1.82 -8.37 20.94
CA GLU A 90 -2.91 -7.45 20.59
C GLU A 90 -2.38 -6.04 20.22
N GLU A 91 -1.38 -5.52 20.94
CA GLU A 91 -0.75 -4.25 20.59
C GLU A 91 0.00 -4.34 19.25
N SER A 92 0.65 -5.48 18.97
CA SER A 92 1.28 -5.74 17.67
C SER A 92 0.25 -5.78 16.55
N TYR A 93 -0.91 -6.42 16.78
CA TYR A 93 -2.04 -6.42 15.85
C TYR A 93 -2.56 -5.00 15.58
N ILE A 94 -2.82 -4.22 16.62
CA ILE A 94 -3.29 -2.84 16.48
C ILE A 94 -2.27 -2.00 15.69
N SER A 95 -0.97 -2.15 16.00
CA SER A 95 0.10 -1.47 15.28
C SER A 95 0.09 -1.85 13.79
N ALA A 96 -0.02 -3.13 13.48
CA ALA A 96 -0.08 -3.61 12.10
C ALA A 96 -1.33 -3.09 11.37
N VAL A 97 -2.51 -3.12 12.00
CA VAL A 97 -3.74 -2.55 11.42
C VAL A 97 -3.57 -1.06 11.08
N CYS A 98 -3.00 -0.28 12.00
CA CYS A 98 -2.74 1.14 11.74
C CYS A 98 -1.80 1.34 10.55
N ALA A 99 -0.71 0.56 10.47
CA ALA A 99 0.24 0.58 9.38
C ALA A 99 -0.41 0.22 8.03
N LEU A 100 -1.23 -0.83 8.00
CA LEU A 100 -1.91 -1.28 6.79
C LEU A 100 -2.97 -0.29 6.32
N ILE A 101 -3.75 0.32 7.23
CA ILE A 101 -4.70 1.39 6.88
C ILE A 101 -3.97 2.56 6.22
N GLU A 102 -2.85 2.99 6.79
CA GLU A 102 -2.05 4.07 6.22
C GLU A 102 -1.51 3.69 4.83
N SER A 103 -0.97 2.49 4.69
CA SER A 103 -0.45 1.96 3.41
C SER A 103 -1.52 1.96 2.33
N VAL A 104 -2.71 1.40 2.61
CA VAL A 104 -3.82 1.37 1.66
C VAL A 104 -4.29 2.79 1.29
N ARG A 105 -4.39 3.69 2.26
CA ARG A 105 -4.78 5.08 2.00
C ARG A 105 -3.79 5.84 1.12
N HIS A 106 -2.54 5.40 1.06
CA HIS A 106 -1.50 5.97 0.20
C HIS A 106 -1.23 5.15 -1.08
N GLY A 107 -2.11 4.19 -1.38
CA GLY A 107 -2.08 3.43 -2.63
C GLY A 107 -1.17 2.21 -2.64
N THR A 108 -0.62 1.80 -1.50
CA THR A 108 0.13 0.54 -1.38
C THR A 108 -0.86 -0.63 -1.34
N THR A 109 -0.70 -1.58 -2.25
CA THR A 109 -1.57 -2.77 -2.38
C THR A 109 -0.84 -4.08 -2.13
N CYS A 110 0.47 -4.03 -2.00
CA CYS A 110 1.31 -5.17 -1.67
C CYS A 110 2.49 -4.68 -0.83
N LEU A 111 2.83 -5.39 0.22
CA LEU A 111 3.99 -5.07 1.04
C LEU A 111 4.76 -6.34 1.41
N CYS A 112 6.05 -6.18 1.68
CA CYS A 112 6.90 -7.20 2.23
C CYS A 112 7.33 -6.76 3.64
N ASP A 113 6.81 -7.44 4.67
CA ASP A 113 7.31 -7.29 6.04
C ASP A 113 8.53 -8.19 6.20
N PRO A 114 9.73 -7.63 6.48
CA PRO A 114 10.96 -8.42 6.59
C PRO A 114 11.03 -9.27 7.88
N GLY A 115 10.04 -9.16 8.73
CA GLY A 115 9.87 -9.95 9.94
C GLY A 115 9.35 -9.14 11.11
N ALA A 116 8.46 -9.74 11.84
CA ALA A 116 7.91 -9.23 13.10
C ALA A 116 8.15 -10.26 14.21
N GLN A 117 8.29 -9.80 15.44
CA GLN A 117 8.43 -10.73 16.59
C GLN A 117 7.12 -11.52 16.86
N LYS A 118 6.00 -11.01 16.38
CA LYS A 118 4.68 -11.64 16.49
C LYS A 118 4.01 -11.73 15.11
N PRO A 119 4.47 -12.63 14.25
CA PRO A 119 4.01 -12.70 12.86
C PRO A 119 2.52 -13.05 12.74
N GLU A 120 1.95 -13.80 13.69
CA GLU A 120 0.52 -14.13 13.71
C GLU A 120 -0.34 -12.88 13.83
N ALA A 121 0.11 -11.89 14.58
CA ALA A 121 -0.57 -10.61 14.73
C ALA A 121 -0.63 -9.84 13.39
N VAL A 122 0.45 -9.89 12.61
CA VAL A 122 0.52 -9.26 11.27
C VAL A 122 -0.40 -9.97 10.28
N VAL A 123 -0.43 -11.30 10.29
CA VAL A 123 -1.30 -12.09 9.39
C VAL A 123 -2.78 -11.88 9.69
N ARG A 124 -3.11 -11.62 10.96
CA ARG A 124 -4.50 -11.34 11.39
C ARG A 124 -4.96 -9.94 10.99
N ALA A 125 -4.04 -8.97 10.89
CA ALA A 125 -4.32 -7.58 10.54
C ALA A 125 -4.73 -7.43 9.05
#